data_f89acb2743ffe58282b3bc9cfd0effb0
#
_entry.id   f89acb2743ffe58282b3bc9cfd0effb0
#
_cell.length_a   1.000
_cell.length_b   1.000
_cell.length_c   1.000
_cell.angle_alpha   90.00
_cell.angle_beta   90.00
_cell.angle_gamma   90.00
#
_symmetry.space_group_name_H-M   'P 1'
#
loop_
_entity.id
_entity.type
_entity.pdbx_description
1 polymer ?
#
loop_
_entity_poly.entity_id
_entity_poly.type
_entity_poly.pdbx_seq_one_letter_code
_entity_poly.pdbx_strand_id
1 'polypeptide(L)'
;MNSALSFTDKISYNIFVQVVLLNYLENKTIKDNKIDISKVNKRKFPKKSYISILKNIKSLITNLKVKKDKTLWSDYSKNNTYKIEEENNKKKIVEEFSKKFKFDTLADLGCNDGVYSEICLNNGCKYVVGFDYDLNSINNAFRSSKEKNLNFLPLYFDASNPSPNLGWLQTERKGFLQRAKFSGMLSLAFEHHLTIAKNIPLD
;
A
#
# COMPACT_ATOMS: atom_id res chain seq x y z
N MET A 1 5.20 4.59 13.39
CA MET A 1 6.46 4.72 12.62
C MET A 1 7.66 4.14 13.35
N ASN A 2 7.89 4.48 14.63
CA ASN A 2 9.03 3.94 15.42
C ASN A 2 9.00 2.41 15.61
N SER A 3 7.83 1.79 15.65
CA SER A 3 7.65 0.33 15.77
C SER A 3 7.98 -0.44 14.49
N ALA A 4 7.94 0.22 13.33
CA ALA A 4 8.21 -0.39 12.02
C ALA A 4 9.70 -0.39 11.63
N LEU A 5 10.55 0.28 12.41
CA LEU A 5 11.99 0.41 12.13
C LEU A 5 12.78 -0.68 12.86
N SER A 6 13.74 -1.29 12.16
CA SER A 6 14.71 -2.20 12.78
C SER A 6 15.64 -1.44 13.74
N PHE A 7 16.32 -2.16 14.64
CA PHE A 7 17.28 -1.54 15.56
C PHE A 7 18.41 -0.82 14.82
N THR A 8 18.90 -1.41 13.75
CA THR A 8 19.95 -0.82 12.88
C THR A 8 19.48 0.45 12.17
N ASP A 9 18.23 0.51 11.75
CA ASP A 9 17.66 1.71 11.13
C ASP A 9 17.55 2.86 12.13
N LYS A 10 17.19 2.55 13.40
CA LYS A 10 17.10 3.57 14.47
C LYS A 10 18.42 4.24 14.82
N ILE A 11 19.55 3.58 14.57
CA ILE A 11 20.90 4.09 14.80
C ILE A 11 21.33 5.04 13.66
N SER A 12 20.71 4.99 12.49
CA SER A 12 20.99 5.96 11.44
C SER A 12 20.74 7.38 11.96
N TYR A 13 21.74 8.27 11.84
CA TYR A 13 21.68 9.65 12.30
C TYR A 13 20.40 10.38 11.85
N ASN A 14 20.05 10.23 10.59
CA ASN A 14 18.85 10.88 10.03
C ASN A 14 17.56 10.36 10.66
N ILE A 15 17.43 9.05 10.87
CA ILE A 15 16.25 8.44 11.50
C ILE A 15 16.23 8.77 12.99
N PHE A 16 17.39 8.73 13.64
CA PHE A 16 17.50 9.10 15.05
C PHE A 16 16.98 10.53 15.29
N VAL A 17 17.48 11.50 14.52
CA VAL A 17 17.08 12.91 14.68
C VAL A 17 15.62 13.15 14.29
N GLN A 18 15.17 12.59 13.17
CA GLN A 18 13.85 12.92 12.59
C GLN A 18 12.69 12.11 13.20
N VAL A 19 12.97 10.97 13.81
CA VAL A 19 11.93 10.07 14.32
C VAL A 19 12.12 9.79 15.80
N VAL A 20 13.29 9.31 16.21
CA VAL A 20 13.50 8.84 17.60
C VAL A 20 13.58 10.02 18.56
N LEU A 21 14.39 11.02 18.24
CA LEU A 21 14.58 12.19 19.09
C LEU A 21 13.30 13.02 19.18
N LEU A 22 12.61 13.26 18.05
CA LEU A 22 11.35 14.01 18.07
C LEU A 22 10.28 13.30 18.89
N ASN A 23 10.12 11.99 18.72
CA ASN A 23 9.17 11.20 19.52
C ASN A 23 9.52 11.20 21.00
N TYR A 24 10.81 11.14 21.36
CA TYR A 24 11.25 11.25 22.75
C TYR A 24 10.92 12.62 23.35
N LEU A 25 11.21 13.71 22.62
CA LEU A 25 10.93 15.09 23.06
C LEU A 25 9.42 15.34 23.20
N GLU A 26 8.62 14.85 22.26
CA GLU A 26 7.16 14.94 22.31
C GLU A 26 6.60 14.23 23.55
N ASN A 27 7.02 12.98 23.80
CA ASN A 27 6.59 12.23 24.97
C ASN A 27 7.04 12.88 26.30
N LYS A 28 8.22 13.50 26.33
CA LYS A 28 8.69 14.26 27.49
C LYS A 28 7.81 15.49 27.73
N THR A 29 7.50 16.24 26.68
CA THR A 29 6.66 17.45 26.75
C THR A 29 5.23 17.13 27.23
N ILE A 30 4.66 16.02 26.75
CA ILE A 30 3.32 15.55 27.19
C ILE A 30 3.33 15.17 28.67
N LYS A 31 4.40 14.54 29.17
CA LYS A 31 4.52 14.15 30.59
C LYS A 31 4.68 15.36 31.51
N ASP A 32 5.42 16.36 31.08
CA ASP A 32 5.74 17.53 31.92
C ASP A 32 4.58 18.56 32.02
N ASN A 33 3.49 18.39 31.28
CA ASN A 33 2.25 19.20 31.31
C ASN A 33 2.46 20.72 31.36
N LYS A 34 3.63 21.23 30.99
CA LYS A 34 4.01 22.66 31.09
C LYS A 34 4.56 23.18 29.76
N ILE A 35 3.68 23.29 28.76
CA ILE A 35 4.00 24.17 27.63
C ILE A 35 3.67 25.58 28.04
N ASP A 36 4.65 26.31 28.55
CA ASP A 36 4.54 27.75 28.72
C ASP A 36 4.62 28.43 27.36
N ILE A 37 3.45 28.63 26.75
CA ILE A 37 3.33 29.24 25.42
C ILE A 37 3.96 30.63 25.38
N SER A 38 4.08 31.31 26.53
CA SER A 38 4.69 32.64 26.62
C SER A 38 6.19 32.63 26.31
N LYS A 39 6.86 31.49 26.50
CA LYS A 39 8.29 31.27 26.22
C LYS A 39 8.60 30.76 24.83
N VAL A 40 7.59 30.50 23.98
CA VAL A 40 7.81 30.11 22.59
C VAL A 40 8.40 31.33 21.86
N ASN A 41 9.70 31.29 21.68
CA ASN A 41 10.47 32.35 21.04
C ASN A 41 9.96 32.54 19.60
N LYS A 42 9.41 33.71 19.26
CA LYS A 42 8.88 34.09 17.93
C LYS A 42 9.98 34.21 16.85
N ARG A 43 11.07 33.43 16.95
CA ARG A 43 12.12 33.42 15.92
C ARG A 43 11.53 32.85 14.64
N LYS A 44 11.59 33.65 13.58
CA LYS A 44 11.22 33.17 12.23
C LYS A 44 12.12 32.01 11.86
N PHE A 45 11.50 30.86 11.53
CA PHE A 45 12.25 29.69 11.09
C PHE A 45 12.86 29.95 9.70
N PRO A 46 14.21 29.89 9.54
CA PRO A 46 14.85 30.27 8.28
C PRO A 46 14.44 29.34 7.14
N LYS A 47 14.12 29.91 5.97
CA LYS A 47 13.78 29.12 4.76
C LYS A 47 14.85 28.07 4.42
N LYS A 48 16.12 28.39 4.61
CA LYS A 48 17.25 27.47 4.38
C LYS A 48 17.14 26.21 5.27
N SER A 49 16.82 26.39 6.55
CA SER A 49 16.65 25.27 7.50
C SER A 49 15.46 24.39 7.11
N TYR A 50 14.35 25.00 6.70
CA TYR A 50 13.19 24.26 6.20
C TYR A 50 13.52 23.41 4.96
N ILE A 51 14.20 24.00 3.98
CA ILE A 51 14.63 23.28 2.77
C ILE A 51 15.61 22.14 3.13
N SER A 52 16.52 22.35 4.09
CA SER A 52 17.45 21.32 4.55
C SER A 52 16.70 20.14 5.18
N ILE A 53 15.70 20.39 6.00
CA ILE A 53 14.84 19.33 6.58
C ILE A 53 14.16 18.52 5.47
N LEU A 54 13.54 19.19 4.49
CA LEU A 54 12.88 18.52 3.37
C LEU A 54 13.85 17.66 2.54
N LYS A 55 15.06 18.16 2.28
CA LYS A 55 16.11 17.41 1.59
C LYS A 55 16.54 16.17 2.37
N ASN A 56 16.70 16.29 3.68
CA ASN A 56 17.05 15.17 4.54
C ASN A 56 15.95 14.11 4.58
N ILE A 57 14.68 14.52 4.70
CA ILE A 57 13.52 13.60 4.64
C ILE A 57 13.46 12.91 3.28
N LYS A 58 13.63 13.66 2.18
CA LYS A 58 13.69 13.08 0.83
C LYS A 58 14.78 12.03 0.71
N SER A 59 16.01 12.36 1.15
CA SER A 59 17.15 11.42 1.12
C SER A 59 16.85 10.16 1.96
N LEU A 60 16.27 10.34 3.14
CA LEU A 60 15.89 9.22 4.01
C LEU A 60 14.89 8.29 3.30
N ILE A 61 13.82 8.84 2.72
CA ILE A 61 12.80 8.06 2.02
C ILE A 61 13.40 7.34 0.81
N THR A 62 14.25 8.04 0.03
CA THR A 62 14.89 7.47 -1.17
C THR A 62 15.81 6.28 -0.83
N ASN A 63 16.45 6.31 0.34
CA ASN A 63 17.40 5.29 0.77
C ASN A 63 16.75 4.17 1.60
N LEU A 64 15.46 4.27 1.92
CA LEU A 64 14.74 3.18 2.59
C LEU A 64 14.71 1.95 1.69
N LYS A 65 15.18 0.82 2.23
CA LYS A 65 15.08 -0.47 1.57
C LYS A 65 13.95 -1.27 2.23
N VAL A 66 13.04 -1.76 1.43
CA VAL A 66 12.01 -2.68 1.91
C VAL A 66 12.69 -3.99 2.28
N LYS A 67 12.48 -4.45 3.52
CA LYS A 67 12.95 -5.74 3.98
C LYS A 67 12.25 -6.84 3.18
N LYS A 68 13.05 -7.72 2.54
CA LYS A 68 12.54 -8.86 1.78
C LYS A 68 12.35 -10.03 2.76
N ASP A 69 11.22 -10.10 3.41
CA ASP A 69 10.86 -11.30 4.16
C ASP A 69 10.14 -12.26 3.19
N LYS A 70 10.52 -13.55 3.20
CA LYS A 70 9.77 -14.54 2.42
C LYS A 70 8.41 -14.76 3.07
N THR A 71 7.34 -14.51 2.33
CA THR A 71 5.97 -14.83 2.73
C THR A 71 5.51 -16.07 1.96
N LEU A 72 4.42 -16.68 2.44
CA LEU A 72 3.81 -17.83 1.75
C LEU A 72 3.36 -17.48 0.32
N TRP A 73 3.08 -16.22 0.05
CA TRP A 73 2.50 -15.74 -1.20
C TRP A 73 3.50 -15.09 -2.15
N SER A 74 4.73 -14.76 -1.67
CA SER A 74 5.73 -14.05 -2.47
C SER A 74 6.23 -14.81 -3.71
N ASP A 75 6.08 -16.13 -3.72
CA ASP A 75 6.46 -17.01 -4.83
C ASP A 75 5.25 -17.76 -5.44
N TYR A 76 4.02 -17.35 -5.08
CA TYR A 76 2.80 -18.06 -5.50
C TYR A 76 2.62 -18.11 -7.02
N SER A 77 2.94 -17.05 -7.72
CA SER A 77 2.87 -17.00 -9.19
C SER A 77 3.81 -18.02 -9.87
N LYS A 78 4.86 -18.46 -9.16
CA LYS A 78 5.84 -19.45 -9.65
C LYS A 78 5.58 -20.88 -9.16
N ASN A 79 4.91 -21.01 -8.01
CA ASN A 79 4.72 -22.27 -7.29
C ASN A 79 3.24 -22.57 -7.02
N ASN A 80 2.34 -22.15 -7.90
CA ASN A 80 0.93 -22.47 -7.77
C ASN A 80 0.66 -23.95 -8.05
N THR A 81 -0.42 -24.48 -7.51
CA THR A 81 -0.86 -25.86 -7.67
C THR A 81 -1.60 -26.13 -8.98
N TYR A 82 -1.79 -25.09 -9.81
CA TYR A 82 -2.49 -25.23 -11.08
C TYR A 82 -1.65 -25.94 -12.12
N LYS A 83 -2.30 -26.77 -12.93
CA LYS A 83 -1.70 -27.28 -14.16
C LYS A 83 -1.51 -26.12 -15.13
N ILE A 84 -0.45 -26.16 -15.94
CA ILE A 84 -0.14 -25.11 -16.93
C ILE A 84 -1.34 -24.80 -17.82
N GLU A 85 -2.12 -25.80 -18.17
CA GLU A 85 -3.31 -25.69 -19.00
C GLU A 85 -4.43 -24.90 -18.29
N GLU A 86 -4.66 -25.13 -17.00
CA GLU A 86 -5.65 -24.42 -16.19
C GLU A 86 -5.27 -22.94 -16.01
N GLU A 87 -3.99 -22.67 -15.81
CA GLU A 87 -3.48 -21.29 -15.72
C GLU A 87 -3.64 -20.53 -17.04
N ASN A 88 -3.32 -21.17 -18.17
CA ASN A 88 -3.50 -20.60 -19.49
C ASN A 88 -4.98 -20.33 -19.79
N ASN A 89 -5.87 -21.25 -19.42
CA ASN A 89 -7.30 -21.05 -19.58
C ASN A 89 -7.82 -19.88 -18.75
N LYS A 90 -7.37 -19.77 -17.50
CA LYS A 90 -7.71 -18.64 -16.63
C LYS A 90 -7.24 -17.30 -17.21
N LYS A 91 -6.01 -17.23 -17.75
CA LYS A 91 -5.50 -16.04 -18.43
C LYS A 91 -6.37 -15.66 -19.64
N LYS A 92 -6.76 -16.64 -20.44
CA LYS A 92 -7.62 -16.44 -21.61
C LYS A 92 -9.00 -15.90 -21.24
N ILE A 93 -9.63 -16.44 -20.20
CA ILE A 93 -10.93 -15.93 -19.69
C ILE A 93 -10.81 -14.47 -19.27
N VAL A 94 -9.77 -14.08 -18.53
CA VAL A 94 -9.54 -12.70 -18.10
C VAL A 94 -9.28 -11.78 -19.30
N GLU A 95 -8.56 -12.25 -20.30
CA GLU A 95 -8.31 -11.52 -21.54
C GLU A 95 -9.61 -11.25 -22.31
N GLU A 96 -10.43 -12.27 -22.51
CA GLU A 96 -11.73 -12.17 -23.19
C GLU A 96 -12.69 -11.23 -22.45
N PHE A 97 -12.73 -11.34 -21.11
CA PHE A 97 -13.50 -10.47 -20.25
C PHE A 97 -13.09 -8.98 -20.43
N SER A 98 -11.79 -8.70 -20.39
CA SER A 98 -11.28 -7.34 -20.53
C SER A 98 -11.53 -6.75 -21.90
N LYS A 99 -11.36 -7.53 -22.98
CA LYS A 99 -11.67 -7.12 -24.37
C LYS A 99 -13.13 -6.79 -24.55
N LYS A 100 -14.02 -7.59 -23.92
CA LYS A 100 -15.47 -7.43 -24.07
C LYS A 100 -15.97 -6.16 -23.37
N PHE A 101 -15.53 -5.88 -22.16
CA PHE A 101 -16.11 -4.81 -21.34
C PHE A 101 -15.32 -3.50 -21.34
N LYS A 102 -14.03 -3.50 -21.67
CA LYS A 102 -13.17 -2.31 -21.82
C LYS A 102 -13.32 -1.31 -20.67
N PHE A 103 -13.03 -1.75 -19.46
CA PHE A 103 -13.21 -0.97 -18.24
C PHE A 103 -12.36 0.31 -18.22
N ASP A 104 -12.93 1.43 -17.78
CA ASP A 104 -12.17 2.64 -17.49
C ASP A 104 -11.30 2.43 -16.24
N THR A 105 -11.88 1.85 -15.19
CA THR A 105 -11.18 1.54 -13.94
C THR A 105 -11.60 0.15 -13.47
N LEU A 106 -10.64 -0.69 -13.16
CA LEU A 106 -10.86 -2.05 -12.68
C LEU A 106 -10.23 -2.23 -11.28
N ALA A 107 -10.96 -2.86 -10.37
CA ALA A 107 -10.40 -3.37 -9.13
C ALA A 107 -9.96 -4.82 -9.31
N ASP A 108 -8.76 -5.19 -8.81
CA ASP A 108 -8.28 -6.57 -8.76
C ASP A 108 -8.05 -6.96 -7.31
N LEU A 109 -8.98 -7.75 -6.74
CA LEU A 109 -8.93 -8.20 -5.35
C LEU A 109 -8.14 -9.49 -5.25
N GLY A 110 -7.08 -9.50 -4.42
CA GLY A 110 -6.10 -10.57 -4.35
C GLY A 110 -5.18 -10.53 -5.58
N CYS A 111 -4.71 -9.34 -5.95
CA CYS A 111 -3.96 -9.15 -7.20
C CYS A 111 -2.58 -9.83 -7.21
N ASN A 112 -2.06 -10.26 -6.06
CA ASN A 112 -0.73 -10.81 -5.88
C ASN A 112 0.35 -9.92 -6.54
N ASP A 113 1.15 -10.44 -7.47
CA ASP A 113 2.18 -9.70 -8.21
C ASP A 113 1.65 -8.94 -9.46
N GLY A 114 0.34 -8.98 -9.71
CA GLY A 114 -0.34 -8.18 -10.72
C GLY A 114 -0.41 -8.79 -12.12
N VAL A 115 -0.19 -10.09 -12.27
CA VAL A 115 -0.25 -10.76 -13.60
C VAL A 115 -1.59 -10.54 -14.30
N TYR A 116 -2.71 -10.74 -13.60
CA TYR A 116 -4.05 -10.57 -14.19
C TYR A 116 -4.41 -9.09 -14.40
N SER A 117 -3.94 -8.20 -13.52
CA SER A 117 -4.03 -6.76 -13.71
C SER A 117 -3.34 -6.32 -15.02
N GLU A 118 -2.14 -6.84 -15.30
CA GLU A 118 -1.41 -6.56 -16.54
C GLU A 118 -2.15 -7.09 -17.78
N ILE A 119 -2.73 -8.29 -17.70
CA ILE A 119 -3.56 -8.84 -18.79
C ILE A 119 -4.74 -7.89 -19.09
N CYS A 120 -5.43 -7.39 -18.07
CA CYS A 120 -6.54 -6.46 -18.25
C CYS A 120 -6.11 -5.16 -18.92
N LEU A 121 -4.99 -4.57 -18.52
CA LEU A 121 -4.44 -3.35 -19.11
C LEU A 121 -4.09 -3.55 -20.59
N ASN A 122 -3.46 -4.67 -20.93
CA ASN A 122 -3.07 -4.98 -22.30
C ASN A 122 -4.27 -5.28 -23.21
N ASN A 123 -5.46 -5.51 -22.62
CA ASN A 123 -6.66 -5.89 -23.35
C ASN A 123 -7.81 -4.87 -23.22
N GLY A 124 -7.47 -3.60 -22.97
CA GLY A 124 -8.41 -2.47 -23.14
C GLY A 124 -8.89 -1.83 -21.84
N CYS A 125 -8.48 -2.32 -20.68
CA CYS A 125 -8.68 -1.61 -19.42
C CYS A 125 -7.76 -0.39 -19.36
N LYS A 126 -8.26 0.80 -18.97
CA LYS A 126 -7.44 2.02 -18.94
C LYS A 126 -6.60 2.12 -17.67
N TYR A 127 -7.15 1.69 -16.54
CA TYR A 127 -6.50 1.80 -15.23
C TYR A 127 -6.90 0.64 -14.31
N VAL A 128 -5.95 0.04 -13.62
CA VAL A 128 -6.21 -1.02 -12.64
C VAL A 128 -5.69 -0.62 -11.27
N VAL A 129 -6.51 -0.84 -10.24
CA VAL A 129 -6.09 -0.78 -8.84
C VAL A 129 -6.11 -2.21 -8.29
N GLY A 130 -4.94 -2.73 -7.97
CA GLY A 130 -4.80 -4.05 -7.34
C GLY A 130 -4.75 -3.94 -5.83
N PHE A 131 -5.40 -4.87 -5.17
CA PHE A 131 -5.47 -4.95 -3.72
C PHE A 131 -4.96 -6.30 -3.25
N ASP A 132 -4.02 -6.31 -2.32
CA ASP A 132 -3.54 -7.53 -1.70
C ASP A 132 -3.11 -7.28 -0.25
N TYR A 133 -3.18 -8.32 0.56
CA TYR A 133 -2.75 -8.30 1.95
C TYR A 133 -1.25 -8.61 2.11
N ASP A 134 -0.63 -9.25 1.11
CA ASP A 134 0.78 -9.60 1.15
C ASP A 134 1.67 -8.46 0.66
N LEU A 135 2.45 -7.90 1.59
CA LEU A 135 3.35 -6.77 1.30
C LEU A 135 4.43 -7.09 0.27
N ASN A 136 4.90 -8.34 0.20
CA ASN A 136 5.94 -8.71 -0.77
C ASN A 136 5.36 -8.81 -2.17
N SER A 137 4.17 -9.40 -2.30
CA SER A 137 3.43 -9.44 -3.57
C SER A 137 3.17 -8.03 -4.07
N ILE A 138 2.66 -7.13 -3.22
CA ILE A 138 2.44 -5.72 -3.56
C ILE A 138 3.73 -5.00 -3.96
N ASN A 139 4.86 -5.25 -3.27
CA ASN A 139 6.14 -4.66 -3.67
C ASN A 139 6.63 -5.17 -5.03
N ASN A 140 6.42 -6.44 -5.33
CA ASN A 140 6.75 -7.02 -6.64
C ASN A 140 5.85 -6.42 -7.73
N ALA A 141 4.54 -6.36 -7.49
CA ALA A 141 3.56 -5.72 -8.36
C ALA A 141 3.92 -4.25 -8.64
N PHE A 142 4.30 -3.50 -7.60
CA PHE A 142 4.71 -2.10 -7.75
C PHE A 142 5.96 -1.94 -8.61
N ARG A 143 6.99 -2.79 -8.41
CA ARG A 143 8.20 -2.77 -9.25
C ARG A 143 7.87 -3.08 -10.69
N SER A 144 7.14 -4.17 -10.94
CA SER A 144 6.71 -4.56 -12.29
C SER A 144 5.91 -3.44 -12.97
N SER A 145 4.98 -2.81 -12.25
CA SER A 145 4.21 -1.66 -12.74
C SER A 145 5.11 -0.50 -13.17
N LYS A 146 6.15 -0.18 -12.37
CA LYS A 146 7.10 0.89 -12.68
C LYS A 146 8.01 0.55 -13.83
N GLU A 147 8.58 -0.65 -13.86
CA GLU A 147 9.50 -1.11 -14.91
C GLU A 147 8.81 -1.17 -16.27
N LYS A 148 7.56 -1.62 -16.30
CA LYS A 148 6.75 -1.74 -17.54
C LYS A 148 5.93 -0.49 -17.85
N ASN A 149 6.01 0.55 -17.00
CA ASN A 149 5.22 1.79 -17.12
C ASN A 149 3.72 1.53 -17.29
N LEU A 150 3.15 0.67 -16.43
CA LEU A 150 1.74 0.29 -16.48
C LEU A 150 0.87 1.29 -15.71
N ASN A 151 -0.35 1.52 -16.19
CA ASN A 151 -1.41 2.23 -15.44
C ASN A 151 -1.99 1.34 -14.33
N PHE A 152 -1.12 0.77 -13.51
CA PHE A 152 -1.42 -0.15 -12.42
C PHE A 152 -0.98 0.42 -11.08
N LEU A 153 -1.92 0.53 -10.14
CA LEU A 153 -1.66 0.94 -8.77
C LEU A 153 -1.90 -0.23 -7.81
N PRO A 154 -0.87 -0.97 -7.41
CA PRO A 154 -1.00 -1.98 -6.37
C PRO A 154 -1.02 -1.33 -4.98
N LEU A 155 -1.96 -1.74 -4.13
CA LEU A 155 -2.17 -1.23 -2.78
C LEU A 155 -2.29 -2.35 -1.77
N TYR A 156 -1.65 -2.18 -0.61
CA TYR A 156 -1.92 -3.03 0.54
C TYR A 156 -3.34 -2.80 1.03
N PHE A 157 -4.09 -3.88 1.19
CA PHE A 157 -5.47 -3.82 1.62
C PHE A 157 -5.89 -5.08 2.36
N ASP A 158 -6.44 -4.90 3.55
CA ASP A 158 -7.12 -5.96 4.29
C ASP A 158 -8.62 -5.88 3.98
N ALA A 159 -9.10 -6.78 3.13
CA ALA A 159 -10.50 -6.81 2.74
C ALA A 159 -11.43 -7.24 3.88
N SER A 160 -10.90 -7.89 4.92
CA SER A 160 -11.67 -8.22 6.12
C SER A 160 -11.89 -7.01 7.04
N ASN A 161 -11.11 -5.94 6.84
CA ASN A 161 -11.20 -4.73 7.64
C ASN A 161 -10.96 -3.46 6.78
N PRO A 162 -11.88 -3.16 5.84
CA PRO A 162 -11.77 -1.99 5.00
C PRO A 162 -11.83 -0.70 5.83
N SER A 163 -11.02 0.31 5.46
CA SER A 163 -10.95 1.53 6.23
C SER A 163 -12.30 2.28 6.25
N PRO A 164 -12.81 2.63 7.43
CA PRO A 164 -14.03 3.45 7.56
C PRO A 164 -13.74 4.92 7.25
N ASN A 165 -14.75 5.76 7.32
CA ASN A 165 -14.56 7.21 7.37
C ASN A 165 -13.75 7.57 8.62
N LEU A 166 -12.87 8.56 8.54
CA LEU A 166 -11.92 8.93 9.59
C LEU A 166 -11.88 10.44 9.83
N GLY A 167 -11.22 10.82 10.95
CA GLY A 167 -11.04 12.19 11.37
C GLY A 167 -12.21 12.72 12.20
N TRP A 168 -12.26 14.03 12.41
CA TRP A 168 -13.28 14.67 13.24
C TRP A 168 -14.68 14.39 12.67
N LEU A 169 -15.57 13.90 13.52
CA LEU A 169 -16.93 13.44 13.14
C LEU A 169 -16.96 12.47 11.95
N GLN A 170 -15.87 11.75 11.65
CA GLN A 170 -15.74 10.83 10.51
C GLN A 170 -15.96 11.51 9.13
N THR A 171 -15.68 12.83 9.03
CA THR A 171 -15.93 13.62 7.82
C THR A 171 -14.67 14.06 7.08
N GLU A 172 -13.50 14.01 7.73
CA GLU A 172 -12.26 14.54 7.15
C GLU A 172 -11.66 13.62 6.08
N ARG A 173 -11.82 12.32 6.21
CA ARG A 173 -11.32 11.32 5.25
C ARG A 173 -12.39 10.30 4.95
N LYS A 174 -12.76 10.21 3.68
CA LYS A 174 -13.71 9.20 3.19
C LYS A 174 -13.13 7.79 3.36
N GLY A 175 -13.95 6.86 3.80
CA GLY A 175 -13.62 5.45 3.88
C GLY A 175 -13.50 4.77 2.52
N PHE A 176 -13.10 3.50 2.54
CA PHE A 176 -12.87 2.73 1.31
C PHE A 176 -14.10 2.70 0.40
N LEU A 177 -15.27 2.35 0.91
CA LEU A 177 -16.50 2.24 0.14
C LEU A 177 -16.93 3.54 -0.57
N GLN A 178 -16.60 4.69 0.00
CA GLN A 178 -16.92 5.98 -0.60
C GLN A 178 -15.90 6.42 -1.65
N ARG A 179 -14.67 5.91 -1.60
CA ARG A 179 -13.60 6.21 -2.55
C ARG A 179 -13.50 5.20 -3.68
N ALA A 180 -13.82 3.94 -3.40
CA ALA A 180 -13.69 2.83 -4.33
C ALA A 180 -14.84 2.85 -5.34
N LYS A 181 -14.61 3.56 -6.46
CA LYS A 181 -15.54 3.60 -7.59
C LYS A 181 -14.86 2.96 -8.79
N PHE A 182 -15.23 1.72 -9.08
CA PHE A 182 -14.68 0.97 -10.20
C PHE A 182 -15.79 0.62 -11.19
N SER A 183 -15.45 0.54 -12.48
CA SER A 183 -16.37 0.11 -13.53
C SER A 183 -16.45 -1.41 -13.67
N GLY A 184 -15.49 -2.12 -13.08
CA GLY A 184 -15.45 -3.58 -13.01
C GLY A 184 -14.56 -4.07 -11.88
N MET A 185 -14.64 -5.37 -11.57
CA MET A 185 -13.87 -6.00 -10.52
C MET A 185 -13.44 -7.41 -10.93
N LEU A 186 -12.22 -7.78 -10.63
CA LEU A 186 -11.73 -9.16 -10.57
C LEU A 186 -11.66 -9.62 -9.13
N SER A 187 -12.05 -10.87 -8.88
CA SER A 187 -11.93 -11.56 -7.60
C SER A 187 -11.56 -13.02 -7.89
N LEU A 188 -10.29 -13.24 -8.24
CA LEU A 188 -9.81 -14.53 -8.74
C LEU A 188 -9.21 -15.36 -7.62
N ALA A 189 -9.92 -16.42 -7.20
CA ALA A 189 -9.51 -17.29 -6.09
C ALA A 189 -9.27 -16.51 -4.78
N PHE A 190 -10.15 -15.55 -4.48
CA PHE A 190 -10.01 -14.62 -3.36
C PHE A 190 -11.04 -14.87 -2.25
N GLU A 191 -12.30 -15.16 -2.59
CA GLU A 191 -13.42 -15.26 -1.64
C GLU A 191 -13.19 -16.30 -0.55
N HIS A 192 -12.58 -17.44 -0.88
CA HIS A 192 -12.28 -18.49 0.10
C HIS A 192 -11.30 -18.06 1.19
N HIS A 193 -10.43 -17.05 0.92
CA HIS A 193 -9.60 -16.46 1.95
C HIS A 193 -10.38 -15.62 2.95
N LEU A 194 -11.48 -15.03 2.53
CA LEU A 194 -12.38 -14.31 3.43
C LEU A 194 -13.27 -15.26 4.20
N THR A 195 -13.89 -16.22 3.52
CA THR A 195 -14.85 -17.12 4.13
C THR A 195 -14.22 -18.15 5.05
N ILE A 196 -13.18 -18.85 4.58
CA ILE A 196 -12.53 -19.93 5.33
C ILE A 196 -11.51 -19.38 6.33
N ALA A 197 -10.59 -18.51 5.87
CA ALA A 197 -9.50 -18.07 6.73
C ALA A 197 -9.91 -16.92 7.68
N LYS A 198 -10.91 -16.11 7.35
CA LYS A 198 -11.38 -14.98 8.14
C LYS A 198 -12.81 -15.17 8.70
N ASN A 199 -13.47 -16.29 8.38
CA ASN A 199 -14.83 -16.61 8.83
C ASN A 199 -15.85 -15.49 8.53
N ILE A 200 -15.73 -14.87 7.34
CA ILE A 200 -16.65 -13.84 6.87
C ILE A 200 -17.70 -14.52 6.00
N PRO A 201 -19.01 -14.39 6.33
CA PRO A 201 -20.07 -14.96 5.49
C PRO A 201 -20.11 -14.31 4.10
N LEU A 202 -20.65 -15.03 3.11
CA LEU A 202 -20.81 -14.57 1.72
C LEU A 202 -22.20 -13.96 1.44
N ASP A 203 -22.94 -13.59 2.47
CA ASP A 203 -24.31 -13.07 2.37
C ASP A 203 -24.35 -11.68 1.73
#